data_f34a769502e75338181f9c4c628208fa
#
_entry.id   f34a769502e75338181f9c4c628208fa
#
_cell.length_a   1.000
_cell.length_b   1.000
_cell.length_c   1.000
_cell.angle_alpha   90.00
_cell.angle_beta   90.00
_cell.angle_gamma   90.00
#
_symmetry.space_group_name_H-M   'P 1'
#
loop_
_entity.id
_entity.type
_entity.pdbx_description
1 polymer ?
#
loop_
_entity_poly.entity_id
_entity_poly.type
_entity_poly.pdbx_seq_one_letter_code
_entity_poly.pdbx_strand_id
1 'polypeptide(L)'
;ESIQAIHEAGVSTAQTRIIHSGETEKMGSMNAHAVWAKPPDGLPEDEINPPDVTHLGYVLEAGNTRIYISGDPVNTFGDHEELLQPVRQLKPDIGLLTTHPDEGEFPFFEDSAKIASALSLKAAVPAHYSCFVRRNYDPTKWANHLSGVDPLIIPYNQSVIYSAN
;
A
#
# COMPACT_ATOMS: atom_id res chain seq x y z
N GLU A 1 7.99 9.44 18.47
CA GLU A 1 9.13 10.28 17.99
C GLU A 1 8.74 11.12 16.76
N SER A 2 8.20 10.53 15.69
CA SER A 2 7.89 11.26 14.44
C SER A 2 6.94 12.44 14.62
N ILE A 3 5.90 12.32 15.46
CA ILE A 3 4.93 13.39 15.68
C ILE A 3 5.57 14.59 16.41
N GLN A 4 6.52 14.35 17.30
CA GLN A 4 7.25 15.42 17.98
C GLN A 4 8.09 16.21 16.98
N ALA A 5 8.84 15.52 16.10
CA ALA A 5 9.64 16.17 15.06
C ALA A 5 8.77 17.00 14.09
N ILE A 6 7.57 16.52 13.75
CA ILE A 6 6.59 17.25 12.92
C ILE A 6 6.14 18.54 13.61
N HIS A 7 5.84 18.48 14.92
CA HIS A 7 5.44 19.66 15.68
C HIS A 7 6.60 20.66 15.84
N GLU A 8 7.82 20.17 16.09
CA GLU A 8 9.03 20.99 16.13
C GLU A 8 9.32 21.69 14.80
N ALA A 9 8.95 21.06 13.66
CA ALA A 9 8.99 21.67 12.35
C ALA A 9 7.86 22.69 12.09
N GLY A 10 6.99 22.95 13.06
CA GLY A 10 5.96 23.98 13.02
C GLY A 10 4.58 23.53 12.56
N VAL A 11 4.35 22.23 12.39
CA VAL A 11 3.00 21.72 12.08
C VAL A 11 2.16 21.71 13.36
N SER A 12 0.97 22.31 13.29
CA SER A 12 0.05 22.40 14.44
C SER A 12 -0.43 21.02 14.89
N THR A 13 -0.55 20.80 16.19
CA THR A 13 -1.16 19.61 16.78
C THR A 13 -2.59 19.35 16.28
N ALA A 14 -3.31 20.40 15.90
CA ALA A 14 -4.64 20.27 15.31
C ALA A 14 -4.64 19.64 13.89
N GLN A 15 -3.50 19.65 13.22
CA GLN A 15 -3.33 19.12 11.86
C GLN A 15 -2.75 17.69 11.82
N THR A 16 -2.41 17.14 12.98
CA THR A 16 -1.80 15.84 13.10
C THR A 16 -2.67 14.87 13.88
N ARG A 17 -2.65 13.62 13.50
CA ARG A 17 -3.30 12.51 14.20
C ARG A 17 -2.34 11.34 14.26
N ILE A 18 -2.31 10.65 15.38
CA ILE A 18 -1.69 9.34 15.51
C ILE A 18 -2.77 8.32 15.17
N ILE A 19 -2.44 7.35 14.34
CA ILE A 19 -3.33 6.26 13.97
C ILE A 19 -2.59 4.95 14.12
N HIS A 20 -3.29 3.91 14.57
CA HIS A 20 -2.78 2.55 14.70
C HIS A 20 -3.52 1.60 13.75
N SER A 21 -2.91 0.46 13.45
CA SER A 21 -3.57 -0.57 12.65
C SER A 21 -4.91 -0.99 13.28
N GLY A 22 -5.93 -1.11 12.43
CA GLY A 22 -7.31 -1.39 12.84
C GLY A 22 -8.13 -0.13 13.17
N GLU A 23 -7.52 1.05 13.24
CA GLU A 23 -8.22 2.31 13.49
C GLU A 23 -8.67 2.96 12.19
N THR A 24 -9.67 3.82 12.33
CA THR A 24 -10.21 4.65 11.24
C THR A 24 -10.19 6.10 11.66
N GLU A 25 -9.60 6.96 10.83
CA GLU A 25 -9.58 8.40 11.03
C GLU A 25 -10.35 9.11 9.91
N LYS A 26 -11.17 10.07 10.29
CA LYS A 26 -11.93 10.89 9.35
C LYS A 26 -11.12 12.09 8.89
N MET A 27 -10.91 12.20 7.58
CA MET A 27 -10.18 13.29 6.93
C MET A 27 -11.13 14.06 5.99
N GLY A 28 -11.84 15.06 6.54
CA GLY A 28 -12.83 15.80 5.76
C GLY A 28 -14.00 14.92 5.30
N SER A 29 -14.13 14.70 3.99
CA SER A 29 -15.13 13.82 3.39
C SER A 29 -14.66 12.38 3.18
N MET A 30 -13.43 12.06 3.56
CA MET A 30 -12.84 10.73 3.42
C MET A 30 -12.67 10.06 4.77
N ASN A 31 -12.61 8.73 4.77
CA ASN A 31 -12.14 7.92 5.88
C ASN A 31 -10.82 7.26 5.49
N ALA A 32 -9.86 7.21 6.42
CA ALA A 32 -8.63 6.46 6.28
C ALA A 32 -8.64 5.31 7.29
N HIS A 33 -8.62 4.07 6.80
CA HIS A 33 -8.55 2.87 7.60
C HIS A 33 -7.10 2.38 7.59
N ALA A 34 -6.45 2.33 8.75
CA ALA A 34 -5.09 1.85 8.86
C ALA A 34 -5.05 0.33 8.99
N VAL A 35 -4.15 -0.30 8.26
CA VAL A 35 -3.89 -1.74 8.29
C VAL A 35 -2.39 -1.99 8.41
N TRP A 36 -1.98 -3.18 8.82
CA TRP A 36 -0.56 -3.52 8.79
C TRP A 36 -0.05 -3.64 7.35
N ALA A 37 1.11 -3.06 7.07
CA ALA A 37 1.92 -3.38 5.91
C ALA A 37 3.01 -4.40 6.30
N LYS A 38 3.57 -4.26 7.51
CA LYS A 38 4.50 -5.19 8.13
C LYS A 38 4.08 -5.37 9.59
N PRO A 39 3.86 -6.61 10.07
CA PRO A 39 3.44 -6.82 11.45
C PRO A 39 4.52 -6.37 12.43
N PRO A 40 4.13 -5.92 13.65
CA PRO A 40 5.08 -5.40 14.63
C PRO A 40 6.04 -6.46 15.16
N ASP A 41 5.62 -7.73 15.17
CA ASP A 41 6.41 -8.87 15.64
C ASP A 41 7.22 -9.53 14.51
N GLY A 42 7.18 -8.96 13.29
CA GLY A 42 7.76 -9.57 12.10
C GLY A 42 6.98 -10.82 11.66
N LEU A 43 7.62 -11.63 10.82
CA LEU A 43 7.12 -12.93 10.35
C LEU A 43 8.28 -13.93 10.45
N PRO A 44 8.46 -14.57 11.63
CA PRO A 44 9.60 -15.46 11.86
C PRO A 44 9.64 -16.67 10.90
N GLU A 45 8.48 -17.14 10.43
CA GLU A 45 8.36 -18.22 9.46
C GLU A 45 8.92 -17.86 8.08
N ASP A 46 8.98 -16.57 7.76
CA ASP A 46 9.54 -16.04 6.52
C ASP A 46 10.91 -15.38 6.74
N GLU A 47 11.51 -15.58 7.92
CA GLU A 47 12.77 -14.96 8.32
C GLU A 47 12.71 -13.41 8.33
N ILE A 48 11.53 -12.82 8.47
CA ILE A 48 11.31 -11.37 8.53
C ILE A 48 11.32 -10.91 9.98
N ASN A 49 12.34 -10.16 10.35
CA ASN A 49 12.48 -9.59 11.69
C ASN A 49 11.43 -8.51 11.99
N PRO A 50 11.12 -8.29 13.30
CA PRO A 50 10.34 -7.13 13.71
C PRO A 50 10.91 -5.84 13.14
N PRO A 51 10.07 -4.95 12.58
CA PRO A 51 10.53 -3.67 12.06
C PRO A 51 10.92 -2.72 13.19
N ASP A 52 11.88 -1.83 12.93
CA ASP A 52 12.31 -0.76 13.85
C ASP A 52 11.30 0.41 13.93
N VAL A 53 10.41 0.51 12.97
CA VAL A 53 9.33 1.52 12.89
C VAL A 53 8.00 0.86 12.51
N THR A 54 6.89 1.52 12.82
CA THR A 54 5.57 1.03 12.43
C THR A 54 5.35 1.20 10.93
N HIS A 55 5.08 0.09 10.23
CA HIS A 55 4.73 0.09 8.81
C HIS A 55 3.22 -0.12 8.64
N LEU A 56 2.55 0.88 8.10
CA LEU A 56 1.11 0.85 7.83
C LEU A 56 0.82 0.99 6.34
N GLY A 57 -0.19 0.25 5.90
CA GLY A 57 -0.95 0.52 4.71
C GLY A 57 -2.26 1.23 5.08
N TYR A 58 -2.97 1.73 4.07
CA TYR A 58 -4.23 2.44 4.29
C TYR A 58 -5.27 2.04 3.24
N VAL A 59 -6.52 1.94 3.66
CA VAL A 59 -7.63 1.97 2.72
C VAL A 59 -8.33 3.32 2.87
N LEU A 60 -8.27 4.13 1.82
CA LEU A 60 -8.96 5.41 1.75
C LEU A 60 -10.34 5.22 1.15
N GLU A 61 -11.38 5.62 1.87
CA GLU A 61 -12.76 5.60 1.41
C GLU A 61 -13.22 7.00 1.08
N ALA A 62 -13.58 7.25 -0.18
CA ALA A 62 -14.11 8.51 -0.67
C ALA A 62 -15.41 8.25 -1.47
N GLY A 63 -16.54 8.53 -0.86
CA GLY A 63 -17.83 8.16 -1.42
C GLY A 63 -17.96 6.65 -1.61
N ASN A 64 -18.13 6.20 -2.85
CA ASN A 64 -18.25 4.77 -3.19
C ASN A 64 -16.94 4.15 -3.66
N THR A 65 -15.84 4.90 -3.66
CA THR A 65 -14.53 4.43 -4.14
C THR A 65 -13.62 4.15 -2.96
N ARG A 66 -12.96 3.00 -2.97
CA ARG A 66 -11.98 2.60 -1.97
C ARG A 66 -10.65 2.32 -2.63
N ILE A 67 -9.60 2.95 -2.09
CA ILE A 67 -8.25 2.87 -2.62
C ILE A 67 -7.36 2.28 -1.54
N TYR A 68 -6.77 1.13 -1.81
CA TYR A 68 -5.74 0.55 -0.95
C TYR A 68 -4.37 1.11 -1.32
N ILE A 69 -3.66 1.65 -0.35
CA ILE A 69 -2.27 2.08 -0.44
C ILE A 69 -1.47 1.10 0.40
N SER A 70 -0.65 0.27 -0.24
CA SER A 70 0.04 -0.82 0.46
C SER A 70 1.09 -0.34 1.46
N GLY A 71 1.58 0.90 1.33
CA GLY A 71 2.79 1.32 2.03
C GLY A 71 3.97 0.49 1.55
N ASP A 72 4.83 0.09 2.48
CA ASP A 72 5.94 -0.83 2.24
C ASP A 72 5.65 -2.20 2.89
N PRO A 73 4.83 -3.04 2.25
CA PRO A 73 4.46 -4.34 2.81
C PRO A 73 5.63 -5.32 2.72
N VAL A 74 5.57 -6.37 3.52
CA VAL A 74 6.51 -7.50 3.38
C VAL A 74 6.32 -8.18 2.03
N ASN A 75 7.38 -8.77 1.48
CA ASN A 75 7.35 -9.45 0.19
C ASN A 75 6.34 -10.63 0.16
N THR A 76 6.17 -11.33 1.27
CA THR A 76 5.23 -12.46 1.42
C THR A 76 3.82 -12.03 1.83
N PHE A 77 3.48 -10.74 1.83
CA PHE A 77 2.18 -10.22 2.28
C PHE A 77 0.98 -10.98 1.68
N GLY A 78 1.10 -11.36 0.41
CA GLY A 78 0.06 -12.09 -0.31
C GLY A 78 -0.14 -13.56 0.15
N ASP A 79 0.72 -14.06 1.03
CA ASP A 79 0.66 -15.42 1.59
C ASP A 79 0.01 -15.44 2.98
N HIS A 80 -0.16 -14.28 3.61
CA HIS A 80 -0.63 -14.14 4.98
C HIS A 80 -2.09 -13.67 5.04
N GLU A 81 -3.00 -14.62 5.33
CA GLU A 81 -4.44 -14.32 5.42
C GLU A 81 -4.75 -13.30 6.51
N GLU A 82 -4.02 -13.30 7.61
CA GLU A 82 -4.17 -12.36 8.72
C GLU A 82 -3.84 -10.91 8.33
N LEU A 83 -2.98 -10.70 7.31
CA LEU A 83 -2.67 -9.38 6.74
C LEU A 83 -3.65 -9.00 5.62
N LEU A 84 -4.04 -9.97 4.81
CA LEU A 84 -4.97 -9.76 3.69
C LEU A 84 -6.41 -9.50 4.15
N GLN A 85 -6.87 -10.26 5.16
CA GLN A 85 -8.26 -10.26 5.59
C GLN A 85 -8.77 -8.88 6.03
N PRO A 86 -8.05 -8.08 6.84
CA PRO A 86 -8.47 -6.73 7.20
C PRO A 86 -8.65 -5.81 5.99
N VAL A 87 -7.75 -5.89 4.99
CA VAL A 87 -7.84 -5.13 3.76
C VAL A 87 -9.02 -5.59 2.92
N ARG A 88 -9.19 -6.91 2.75
CA ARG A 88 -10.26 -7.52 1.95
C ARG A 88 -11.65 -7.17 2.49
N GLN A 89 -11.81 -7.10 3.81
CA GLN A 89 -13.08 -6.69 4.46
C GLN A 89 -13.49 -5.27 4.08
N LEU A 90 -12.53 -4.39 3.82
CA LEU A 90 -12.77 -3.02 3.38
C LEU A 90 -13.11 -2.94 1.88
N LYS A 91 -12.97 -4.03 1.12
CA LYS A 91 -13.32 -4.15 -0.30
C LYS A 91 -12.76 -3.01 -1.16
N PRO A 92 -11.45 -2.83 -1.23
CA PRO A 92 -10.85 -1.80 -2.08
C PRO A 92 -11.13 -2.08 -3.56
N ASP A 93 -11.36 -1.02 -4.32
CA ASP A 93 -11.54 -1.09 -5.78
C ASP A 93 -10.19 -1.03 -6.50
N ILE A 94 -9.29 -0.18 -6.00
CA ILE A 94 -8.01 0.13 -6.62
C ILE A 94 -6.91 -0.10 -5.58
N GLY A 95 -5.75 -0.62 -6.02
CA GLY A 95 -4.56 -0.72 -5.19
C GLY A 95 -3.42 0.13 -5.73
N LEU A 96 -2.80 0.96 -4.88
CA LEU A 96 -1.47 1.51 -5.12
C LEU A 96 -0.48 0.56 -4.44
N LEU A 97 0.19 -0.26 -5.24
CA LEU A 97 0.97 -1.39 -4.75
C LEU A 97 2.46 -1.15 -4.93
N THR A 98 3.19 -1.19 -3.83
CA THR A 98 4.65 -1.22 -3.86
C THR A 98 5.12 -2.49 -4.56
N THR A 99 6.05 -2.36 -5.49
CA THR A 99 6.56 -3.49 -6.26
C THR A 99 7.99 -3.25 -6.73
N HIS A 100 8.72 -4.35 -6.87
CA HIS A 100 10.13 -4.39 -7.25
C HIS A 100 10.38 -5.47 -8.32
N PRO A 101 11.43 -5.29 -9.18
CA PRO A 101 11.78 -6.30 -10.17
C PRO A 101 12.54 -7.50 -9.59
N ASP A 102 13.27 -7.29 -8.51
CA ASP A 102 14.22 -8.24 -7.93
C ASP A 102 14.47 -7.97 -6.44
N GLU A 103 15.41 -8.64 -5.86
CA GLU A 103 15.80 -8.73 -4.45
C GLU A 103 15.39 -7.56 -3.52
N GLY A 104 14.87 -7.90 -2.36
CA GLY A 104 14.54 -6.96 -1.30
C GLY A 104 13.47 -7.49 -0.35
N GLU A 105 13.18 -6.71 0.66
CA GLU A 105 12.12 -7.01 1.64
C GLU A 105 10.72 -6.63 1.17
N PHE A 106 10.60 -5.98 0.01
CA PHE A 106 9.33 -5.55 -0.57
C PHE A 106 8.83 -6.54 -1.62
N PRO A 107 7.53 -6.55 -1.93
CA PRO A 107 6.96 -7.45 -2.92
C PRO A 107 7.64 -7.32 -4.29
N PHE A 108 7.99 -8.45 -4.88
CA PHE A 108 8.39 -8.54 -6.27
C PHE A 108 7.18 -8.36 -7.19
N PHE A 109 7.40 -8.31 -8.49
CA PHE A 109 6.32 -8.16 -9.44
C PHE A 109 5.23 -9.20 -9.27
N GLU A 110 5.62 -10.46 -9.06
CA GLU A 110 4.70 -11.59 -8.87
C GLU A 110 3.95 -11.49 -7.55
N ASP A 111 4.65 -11.13 -6.45
CA ASP A 111 4.05 -11.00 -5.12
C ASP A 111 3.05 -9.84 -5.06
N SER A 112 3.43 -8.70 -5.66
CA SER A 112 2.54 -7.54 -5.79
C SER A 112 1.28 -7.87 -6.62
N ALA A 113 1.43 -8.62 -7.73
CA ALA A 113 0.31 -9.10 -8.52
C ALA A 113 -0.56 -10.11 -7.74
N LYS A 114 0.06 -10.95 -6.91
CA LYS A 114 -0.66 -11.86 -6.00
C LYS A 114 -1.50 -11.10 -4.99
N ILE A 115 -0.96 -10.03 -4.39
CA ILE A 115 -1.73 -9.15 -3.49
C ILE A 115 -2.95 -8.58 -4.23
N ALA A 116 -2.76 -8.06 -5.46
CA ALA A 116 -3.86 -7.52 -6.25
C ALA A 116 -4.99 -8.52 -6.48
N SER A 117 -4.61 -9.76 -6.83
CA SER A 117 -5.56 -10.86 -7.06
C SER A 117 -6.25 -11.30 -5.77
N ALA A 118 -5.50 -11.46 -4.67
CA ALA A 118 -6.01 -11.87 -3.37
C ALA A 118 -7.03 -10.89 -2.80
N LEU A 119 -6.85 -9.59 -3.08
CA LEU A 119 -7.78 -8.53 -2.69
C LEU A 119 -8.94 -8.33 -3.69
N SER A 120 -8.93 -9.05 -4.82
CA SER A 120 -9.92 -8.90 -5.90
C SER A 120 -10.03 -7.44 -6.39
N LEU A 121 -8.89 -6.76 -6.53
CA LEU A 121 -8.85 -5.39 -7.02
C LEU A 121 -9.36 -5.34 -8.47
N LYS A 122 -10.07 -4.28 -8.81
CA LYS A 122 -10.46 -4.00 -10.20
C LYS A 122 -9.31 -3.42 -11.00
N ALA A 123 -8.50 -2.58 -10.35
CA ALA A 123 -7.34 -1.96 -10.96
C ALA A 123 -6.18 -1.85 -9.96
N ALA A 124 -4.96 -1.82 -10.47
CA ALA A 124 -3.76 -1.64 -9.66
C ALA A 124 -2.78 -0.66 -10.30
N VAL A 125 -2.17 0.17 -9.47
CA VAL A 125 -1.17 1.17 -9.83
C VAL A 125 0.16 0.74 -9.22
N PRO A 126 1.25 0.60 -9.99
CA PRO A 126 2.56 0.32 -9.43
C PRO A 126 3.07 1.53 -8.67
N ALA A 127 3.59 1.31 -7.49
CA ALA A 127 4.24 2.32 -6.66
C ALA A 127 5.69 1.96 -6.39
N HIS A 128 6.46 2.92 -5.86
CA HIS A 128 7.84 2.75 -5.44
C HIS A 128 8.83 2.47 -6.58
N TYR A 129 8.51 2.87 -7.80
CA TYR A 129 9.42 2.80 -8.95
C TYR A 129 9.95 4.19 -9.31
N SER A 130 11.10 4.23 -9.98
CA SER A 130 11.79 5.47 -10.39
C SER A 130 12.15 6.44 -9.25
N CYS A 131 12.08 5.98 -7.99
CA CYS A 131 12.45 6.78 -6.81
C CYS A 131 13.93 6.68 -6.45
N PHE A 132 14.63 5.63 -6.92
CA PHE A 132 16.07 5.42 -6.74
C PHE A 132 16.71 4.93 -8.04
N VAL A 133 17.98 5.28 -8.26
CA VAL A 133 18.73 4.89 -9.47
C VAL A 133 18.72 3.37 -9.69
N ARG A 134 18.84 2.58 -8.61
CA ARG A 134 18.84 1.11 -8.67
C ARG A 134 17.45 0.49 -8.76
N ARG A 135 16.39 1.29 -8.58
CA ARG A 135 14.99 0.85 -8.59
C ARG A 135 14.20 1.51 -9.72
N ASN A 136 14.92 1.89 -10.76
CA ASN A 136 14.32 2.43 -11.98
C ASN A 136 14.00 1.27 -12.91
N TYR A 137 12.76 0.82 -12.91
CA TYR A 137 12.26 -0.23 -13.78
C TYR A 137 11.08 0.26 -14.62
N ASP A 138 10.86 -0.42 -15.75
CA ASP A 138 9.70 -0.18 -16.59
C ASP A 138 8.46 -0.85 -15.95
N PRO A 139 7.47 -0.05 -15.50
CA PRO A 139 6.28 -0.59 -14.85
C PRO A 139 5.41 -1.47 -15.76
N THR A 140 5.61 -1.43 -17.09
CA THR A 140 4.90 -2.34 -18.01
C THR A 140 5.30 -3.80 -17.79
N LYS A 141 6.51 -4.05 -17.27
CA LYS A 141 6.95 -5.41 -16.95
C LYS A 141 6.15 -5.98 -15.78
N TRP A 142 5.91 -5.16 -14.75
CA TRP A 142 5.05 -5.54 -13.63
C TRP A 142 3.62 -5.81 -14.10
N ALA A 143 3.07 -4.98 -14.98
CA ALA A 143 1.72 -5.12 -15.50
C ALA A 143 1.48 -6.49 -16.17
N ASN A 144 2.52 -7.12 -16.74
CA ASN A 144 2.42 -8.45 -17.34
C ASN A 144 2.15 -9.58 -16.33
N HIS A 145 2.36 -9.35 -15.03
CA HIS A 145 2.07 -10.33 -13.98
C HIS A 145 0.62 -10.24 -13.48
N LEU A 146 -0.10 -9.14 -13.79
CA LEU A 146 -1.50 -9.00 -13.38
C LEU A 146 -2.41 -9.89 -14.23
N SER A 147 -3.36 -10.55 -13.56
CA SER A 147 -4.38 -11.37 -14.21
C SER A 147 -5.75 -10.99 -13.65
N GLY A 148 -6.66 -10.52 -14.52
CA GLY A 148 -8.00 -10.11 -14.12
C GLY A 148 -8.06 -8.79 -13.34
N VAL A 149 -6.96 -8.04 -13.30
CA VAL A 149 -6.84 -6.73 -12.67
C VAL A 149 -6.29 -5.74 -13.71
N ASP A 150 -6.93 -4.61 -13.89
CA ASP A 150 -6.51 -3.60 -14.87
C ASP A 150 -5.23 -2.86 -14.39
N PRO A 151 -4.13 -2.89 -15.15
CA PRO A 151 -2.96 -2.10 -14.80
C PRO A 151 -3.19 -0.62 -15.12
N LEU A 152 -2.99 0.23 -14.13
CA LEU A 152 -3.04 1.69 -14.29
C LEU A 152 -1.64 2.27 -14.14
N ILE A 153 -0.93 2.43 -15.24
CA ILE A 153 0.40 3.07 -15.25
C ILE A 153 0.19 4.57 -15.47
N ILE A 154 0.38 5.34 -14.40
CA ILE A 154 0.19 6.80 -14.43
C ILE A 154 1.50 7.45 -14.84
N PRO A 155 1.59 8.11 -16.01
CA PRO A 155 2.80 8.82 -16.40
C PRO A 155 3.14 9.95 -15.44
N TYR A 156 4.43 10.26 -15.32
CA TYR A 156 4.91 11.33 -14.45
C TYR A 156 4.21 12.65 -14.75
N ASN A 157 3.81 13.39 -13.73
CA ASN A 157 3.11 14.68 -13.82
C ASN A 157 1.79 14.64 -14.62
N GLN A 158 1.18 13.48 -14.74
CA GLN A 158 -0.13 13.34 -15.37
C GLN A 158 -1.17 12.85 -14.35
N SER A 159 -2.43 13.13 -14.63
CA SER A 159 -3.56 12.59 -13.88
C SER A 159 -4.36 11.64 -14.77
N VAL A 160 -4.88 10.59 -14.16
CA VAL A 160 -5.78 9.63 -14.81
C VAL A 160 -7.11 9.67 -14.05
N ILE A 161 -8.22 9.73 -14.80
CA ILE A 161 -9.54 9.57 -14.21
C ILE A 161 -9.92 8.10 -14.36
N TYR A 162 -10.08 7.43 -13.24
CA TYR A 162 -10.57 6.06 -13.20
C TYR A 162 -12.06 6.06 -12.85
N SER A 163 -12.86 5.38 -13.67
CA SER A 163 -14.27 5.13 -13.38
C SER A 163 -14.45 3.61 -13.22
N ALA A 164 -14.74 3.16 -12.03
CA ALA A 164 -15.17 1.78 -11.83
C ALA A 164 -16.56 1.60 -12.48
N ASN A 165 -16.62 0.77 -13.51
CA ASN A 165 -17.88 0.33 -14.13
C ASN A 165 -18.58 -0.69 -13.26
#